data_041d039d7586caae938d703c7712fc73
#
_entry.id   041d039d7586caae938d703c7712fc73
#
_cell.length_a   1.000
_cell.length_b   1.000
_cell.length_c   1.000
_cell.angle_alpha   90.00
_cell.angle_beta   90.00
_cell.angle_gamma   90.00
#
_symmetry.space_group_name_H-M   'P 1'
#
loop_
_entity.id
_entity.type
_entity.pdbx_description
1 polymer ?
#
loop_
_entity_poly.entity_id
_entity_poly.type
_entity_poly.pdbx_seq_one_letter_code
_entity_poly.pdbx_strand_id
1 'polypeptide(L)'
;QDTLKQLLSAVERIEQRLDGLDQRLNMLAQRDVHWGLVFATQQLENRQILSDRLGVSNGWLPPTRGWAASPDFLMVVARLVDEVQPTNVVECGSGVSTITLARLLAGQSDCNIVSFDHNEAFANQTAALLQERGLPDGTGLTIAAAPHVEHVIGGETFLWYQTEGVPLPEQIDLLLVDGPIVSSDNMLARYPALPLLHDRLSDKAVIVLDDANRPGEQATLKRWLEEFPAWTCEMVGTEKGTAILRRK
;
A
#
# COMPACT_ATOMS: atom_id res chain seq x y z
N GLN A 1 13.62 46.91 45.38
CA GLN A 1 12.59 45.98 45.86
C GLN A 1 11.53 45.65 44.80
N ASP A 2 11.18 46.59 43.91
CA ASP A 2 10.14 46.40 42.88
C ASP A 2 10.58 45.44 41.75
N THR A 3 11.84 45.53 41.34
CA THR A 3 12.42 44.68 40.29
C THR A 3 12.45 43.19 40.74
N LEU A 4 12.75 42.92 41.99
CA LEU A 4 12.78 41.58 42.54
C LEU A 4 11.37 40.93 42.58
N LYS A 5 10.35 41.73 42.96
CA LYS A 5 8.95 41.29 42.94
C LYS A 5 8.47 40.98 41.52
N GLN A 6 8.86 41.83 40.56
CA GLN A 6 8.54 41.60 39.16
C GLN A 6 9.19 40.30 38.61
N LEU A 7 10.45 40.03 38.97
CA LEU A 7 11.14 38.81 38.60
C LEU A 7 10.51 37.58 39.22
N LEU A 8 10.18 37.61 40.53
CA LEU A 8 9.46 36.52 41.21
C LEU A 8 8.12 36.20 40.51
N SER A 9 7.34 37.24 40.25
CA SER A 9 6.03 37.05 39.55
C SER A 9 6.21 36.56 38.10
N ALA A 10 7.32 36.88 37.43
CA ALA A 10 7.63 36.34 36.12
C ALA A 10 8.02 34.84 36.20
N VAL A 11 8.80 34.47 37.22
CA VAL A 11 9.17 33.05 37.47
C VAL A 11 7.93 32.22 37.77
N GLU A 12 7.05 32.65 38.65
CA GLU A 12 5.79 31.97 38.97
C GLU A 12 4.91 31.76 37.72
N ARG A 13 4.81 32.77 36.84
CA ARG A 13 4.10 32.62 35.56
C ARG A 13 4.75 31.60 34.62
N ILE A 14 6.07 31.53 34.61
CA ILE A 14 6.80 30.56 33.80
C ILE A 14 6.56 29.15 34.33
N GLU A 15 6.67 28.94 35.66
CA GLU A 15 6.40 27.67 36.32
C GLU A 15 4.98 27.16 36.00
N GLN A 16 3.94 28.02 36.16
CA GLN A 16 2.57 27.66 35.83
C GLN A 16 2.39 27.29 34.34
N ARG A 17 3.12 27.96 33.43
CA ARG A 17 3.08 27.61 32.00
C ARG A 17 3.77 26.28 31.72
N LEU A 18 4.87 25.99 32.40
CA LEU A 18 5.59 24.72 32.28
C LEU A 18 4.72 23.56 32.78
N ASP A 19 4.10 23.71 33.96
CA ASP A 19 3.17 22.70 34.50
C ASP A 19 2.00 22.42 33.54
N GLY A 20 1.45 23.50 32.97
CA GLY A 20 0.37 23.38 31.98
C GLY A 20 0.81 22.70 30.67
N LEU A 21 2.06 22.90 30.23
CA LEU A 21 2.64 22.20 29.08
C LEU A 21 2.88 20.72 29.39
N ASP A 22 3.42 20.40 30.56
CA ASP A 22 3.66 19.03 30.99
C ASP A 22 2.36 18.23 31.09
N GLN A 23 1.28 18.81 31.63
CA GLN A 23 -0.02 18.18 31.66
C GLN A 23 -0.56 17.89 30.25
N ARG A 24 -0.42 18.86 29.33
CA ARG A 24 -0.83 18.67 27.91
C ARG A 24 -0.03 17.59 27.21
N LEU A 25 1.29 17.57 27.41
CA LEU A 25 2.18 16.54 26.85
C LEU A 25 1.79 15.15 27.36
N ASN A 26 1.54 15.00 28.68
CA ASN A 26 1.12 13.75 29.28
C ASN A 26 -0.24 13.27 28.74
N MET A 27 -1.22 14.17 28.58
CA MET A 27 -2.51 13.82 27.97
C MET A 27 -2.37 13.38 26.51
N LEU A 28 -1.54 14.08 25.72
CA LEU A 28 -1.27 13.71 24.33
C LEU A 28 -0.58 12.34 24.25
N ALA A 29 0.46 12.12 25.06
CA ALA A 29 1.18 10.84 25.09
C ALA A 29 0.26 9.68 25.48
N GLN A 30 -0.59 9.85 26.49
CA GLN A 30 -1.57 8.83 26.90
C GLN A 30 -2.59 8.54 25.79
N ARG A 31 -3.09 9.58 25.13
CA ARG A 31 -4.00 9.44 24.00
C ARG A 31 -3.35 8.68 22.84
N ASP A 32 -2.12 9.03 22.49
CA ASP A 32 -1.43 8.43 21.35
C ASP A 32 -1.09 6.96 21.63
N VAL A 33 -0.71 6.61 22.88
CA VAL A 33 -0.54 5.21 23.31
C VAL A 33 -1.85 4.45 23.23
N HIS A 34 -2.96 5.04 23.74
CA HIS A 34 -4.27 4.40 23.69
C HIS A 34 -4.71 4.10 22.26
N TRP A 35 -4.67 5.09 21.37
CA TRP A 35 -5.04 4.89 19.97
C TRP A 35 -4.07 3.93 19.25
N GLY A 36 -2.78 3.97 19.57
CA GLY A 36 -1.81 3.02 19.06
C GLY A 36 -2.15 1.57 19.44
N LEU A 37 -2.59 1.32 20.68
CA LEU A 37 -3.04 0.01 21.12
C LEU A 37 -4.33 -0.43 20.43
N VAL A 38 -5.33 0.43 20.36
CA VAL A 38 -6.60 0.16 19.64
C VAL A 38 -6.31 -0.22 18.21
N PHE A 39 -5.47 0.56 17.55
CA PHE A 39 -5.10 0.32 16.16
C PHE A 39 -4.31 -1.00 15.98
N ALA A 40 -3.35 -1.28 16.86
CA ALA A 40 -2.62 -2.55 16.83
C ALA A 40 -3.55 -3.75 17.02
N THR A 41 -4.54 -3.66 17.93
CA THR A 41 -5.56 -4.68 18.13
C THR A 41 -6.39 -4.89 16.87
N GLN A 42 -6.83 -3.83 16.22
CA GLN A 42 -7.57 -3.87 14.97
C GLN A 42 -6.78 -4.59 13.85
N GLN A 43 -5.46 -4.35 13.76
CA GLN A 43 -4.62 -5.05 12.79
C GLN A 43 -4.50 -6.55 13.09
N LEU A 44 -4.47 -6.94 14.37
CA LEU A 44 -4.48 -8.35 14.76
C LEU A 44 -5.82 -9.03 14.42
N GLU A 45 -6.94 -8.35 14.65
CA GLU A 45 -8.28 -8.83 14.28
C GLU A 45 -8.41 -8.96 12.76
N ASN A 46 -7.99 -7.95 11.99
CA ASN A 46 -7.98 -8.00 10.53
C ASN A 46 -7.12 -9.16 10.00
N ARG A 47 -5.95 -9.40 10.62
CA ARG A 47 -5.10 -10.53 10.26
C ARG A 47 -5.79 -11.87 10.53
N GLN A 48 -6.49 -11.99 11.66
CA GLN A 48 -7.26 -13.20 11.98
C GLN A 48 -8.37 -13.43 10.97
N ILE A 49 -9.19 -12.41 10.71
CA ILE A 49 -10.28 -12.48 9.75
C ILE A 49 -9.76 -12.84 8.35
N LEU A 50 -8.63 -12.23 7.95
CA LEU A 50 -7.99 -12.57 6.66
C LEU A 50 -7.54 -14.02 6.62
N SER A 51 -6.91 -14.54 7.69
CA SER A 51 -6.47 -15.94 7.77
C SER A 51 -7.65 -16.91 7.66
N ASP A 52 -8.74 -16.61 8.37
CA ASP A 52 -9.97 -17.41 8.32
C ASP A 52 -10.58 -17.42 6.90
N ARG A 53 -10.61 -16.24 6.25
CA ARG A 53 -11.08 -16.09 4.87
C ARG A 53 -10.22 -16.86 3.86
N LEU A 54 -8.91 -16.85 4.04
CA LEU A 54 -7.96 -17.60 3.21
C LEU A 54 -8.01 -19.11 3.48
N GLY A 55 -8.69 -19.55 4.55
CA GLY A 55 -8.72 -20.95 4.99
C GLY A 55 -7.35 -21.44 5.42
N VAL A 56 -6.59 -20.60 6.12
CA VAL A 56 -5.22 -20.89 6.55
C VAL A 56 -5.03 -20.61 8.05
N SER A 57 -4.00 -21.21 8.65
CA SER A 57 -3.64 -20.90 10.04
C SER A 57 -3.06 -19.49 10.18
N ASN A 58 -3.16 -18.90 11.38
CA ASN A 58 -2.59 -17.56 11.66
C ASN A 58 -1.09 -17.44 11.38
N GLY A 59 -0.33 -18.51 11.44
CA GLY A 59 1.09 -18.55 11.13
C GLY A 59 1.40 -18.67 9.63
N TRP A 60 0.39 -18.90 8.80
CA TRP A 60 0.60 -19.09 7.36
C TRP A 60 0.99 -17.81 6.64
N LEU A 61 0.37 -16.69 6.95
CA LEU A 61 0.76 -15.39 6.39
C LEU A 61 2.12 -14.97 6.96
N PRO A 62 3.03 -14.46 6.11
CA PRO A 62 4.27 -13.83 6.58
C PRO A 62 3.99 -12.64 7.51
N PRO A 63 5.03 -12.09 8.17
CA PRO A 63 4.88 -10.84 8.91
C PRO A 63 4.30 -9.74 8.01
N THR A 64 3.32 -9.01 8.55
CA THR A 64 2.65 -7.88 7.94
C THR A 64 3.08 -6.59 8.62
N ARG A 65 2.77 -5.42 8.02
CA ARG A 65 3.12 -4.08 8.52
C ARG A 65 4.59 -3.70 8.30
N GLY A 66 4.94 -2.49 8.64
CA GLY A 66 6.25 -1.92 8.30
C GLY A 66 6.35 -1.69 6.80
N TRP A 67 7.30 -2.34 6.16
CA TRP A 67 7.45 -2.32 4.69
C TRP A 67 6.45 -3.24 3.98
N ALA A 68 5.97 -4.28 4.67
CA ALA A 68 4.98 -5.19 4.12
C ALA A 68 3.57 -4.56 4.19
N ALA A 69 2.69 -5.05 3.34
CA ALA A 69 1.27 -4.70 3.33
C ALA A 69 0.62 -4.93 4.71
N SER A 70 -0.21 -3.99 5.15
CA SER A 70 -0.93 -4.09 6.41
C SER A 70 -2.15 -5.01 6.31
N PRO A 71 -2.57 -5.67 7.40
CA PRO A 71 -3.75 -6.56 7.39
C PRO A 71 -5.02 -5.89 6.89
N ASP A 72 -5.27 -4.63 7.23
CA ASP A 72 -6.44 -3.88 6.75
C ASP A 72 -6.38 -3.58 5.25
N PHE A 73 -5.19 -3.25 4.70
CA PHE A 73 -4.99 -3.14 3.27
C PHE A 73 -5.27 -4.49 2.56
N LEU A 74 -4.74 -5.58 3.09
CA LEU A 74 -4.98 -6.92 2.54
C LEU A 74 -6.46 -7.32 2.59
N MET A 75 -7.21 -6.87 3.60
CA MET A 75 -8.68 -7.02 3.66
C MET A 75 -9.39 -6.21 2.56
N VAL A 76 -8.89 -5.00 2.24
CA VAL A 76 -9.40 -4.22 1.09
C VAL A 76 -9.15 -4.97 -0.21
N VAL A 77 -7.94 -5.48 -0.42
CA VAL A 77 -7.59 -6.29 -1.60
C VAL A 77 -8.50 -7.52 -1.70
N ALA A 78 -8.70 -8.24 -0.60
CA ALA A 78 -9.56 -9.43 -0.58
C ALA A 78 -11.01 -9.09 -0.94
N ARG A 79 -11.56 -7.97 -0.44
CA ARG A 79 -12.90 -7.49 -0.81
C ARG A 79 -12.98 -7.16 -2.30
N LEU A 80 -11.97 -6.50 -2.85
CA LEU A 80 -11.93 -6.14 -4.27
C LEU A 80 -11.81 -7.36 -5.17
N VAL A 81 -11.10 -8.39 -4.78
CA VAL A 81 -11.08 -9.67 -5.51
C VAL A 81 -12.48 -10.27 -5.62
N ASP A 82 -13.29 -10.24 -4.55
CA ASP A 82 -14.68 -10.72 -4.61
C ASP A 82 -15.58 -9.84 -5.49
N GLU A 83 -15.38 -8.52 -5.39
CA GLU A 83 -16.21 -7.55 -6.12
C GLU A 83 -15.93 -7.58 -7.63
N VAL A 84 -14.65 -7.57 -8.01
CA VAL A 84 -14.19 -7.46 -9.40
C VAL A 84 -14.19 -8.81 -10.10
N GLN A 85 -13.97 -9.91 -9.35
CA GLN A 85 -13.72 -11.25 -9.90
C GLN A 85 -12.68 -11.19 -11.03
N PRO A 86 -11.44 -10.75 -10.72
CA PRO A 86 -10.44 -10.47 -11.76
C PRO A 86 -9.93 -11.77 -12.38
N THR A 87 -9.77 -11.78 -13.70
CA THR A 87 -9.03 -12.81 -14.43
C THR A 87 -7.58 -12.43 -14.60
N ASN A 88 -7.27 -11.15 -14.62
CA ASN A 88 -5.89 -10.63 -14.75
C ASN A 88 -5.60 -9.61 -13.65
N VAL A 89 -4.61 -9.91 -12.84
CA VAL A 89 -4.10 -9.04 -11.78
C VAL A 89 -2.67 -8.65 -12.10
N VAL A 90 -2.37 -7.36 -12.01
CA VAL A 90 -1.00 -6.85 -12.06
C VAL A 90 -0.68 -6.15 -10.75
N GLU A 91 0.49 -6.44 -10.20
CA GLU A 91 0.97 -5.88 -8.95
C GLU A 91 2.34 -5.27 -9.11
N CYS A 92 2.48 -4.02 -8.71
CA CYS A 92 3.73 -3.27 -8.63
C CYS A 92 4.28 -3.35 -7.20
N GLY A 93 5.35 -4.12 -7.00
CA GLY A 93 5.91 -4.46 -5.69
C GLY A 93 5.43 -5.84 -5.22
N SER A 94 6.36 -6.79 -5.07
CA SER A 94 6.02 -8.14 -4.63
C SER A 94 6.10 -8.29 -3.10
N GLY A 95 5.32 -9.23 -2.54
CA GLY A 95 5.39 -9.50 -1.10
C GLY A 95 4.19 -10.25 -0.54
N VAL A 96 3.74 -9.83 0.65
CA VAL A 96 2.61 -10.44 1.36
C VAL A 96 1.31 -10.29 0.58
N SER A 97 1.14 -9.20 -0.16
CA SER A 97 0.00 -8.97 -1.06
C SER A 97 -0.03 -9.99 -2.20
N THR A 98 1.12 -10.29 -2.82
CA THR A 98 1.25 -11.35 -3.83
C THR A 98 0.81 -12.71 -3.28
N ILE A 99 1.29 -13.06 -2.08
CA ILE A 99 0.95 -14.34 -1.40
C ILE A 99 -0.56 -14.39 -1.10
N THR A 100 -1.13 -13.27 -0.66
CA THR A 100 -2.56 -13.15 -0.37
C THR A 100 -3.40 -13.29 -1.64
N LEU A 101 -3.03 -12.59 -2.73
CA LEU A 101 -3.69 -12.69 -4.03
C LEU A 101 -3.63 -14.12 -4.58
N ALA A 102 -2.46 -14.75 -4.57
CA ALA A 102 -2.29 -16.11 -5.04
C ALA A 102 -3.18 -17.10 -4.26
N ARG A 103 -3.36 -16.88 -2.95
CA ARG A 103 -4.24 -17.72 -2.13
C ARG A 103 -5.73 -17.44 -2.36
N LEU A 104 -6.12 -16.16 -2.53
CA LEU A 104 -7.50 -15.76 -2.81
C LEU A 104 -8.00 -16.31 -4.16
N LEU A 105 -7.12 -16.31 -5.15
CA LEU A 105 -7.40 -16.71 -6.53
C LEU A 105 -7.05 -18.18 -6.80
N ALA A 106 -6.61 -18.91 -5.77
CA ALA A 106 -6.29 -20.32 -5.87
C ALA A 106 -7.52 -21.14 -6.31
N GLY A 107 -7.34 -21.96 -7.34
CA GLY A 107 -8.42 -22.80 -7.92
C GLY A 107 -9.23 -22.10 -9.03
N GLN A 108 -8.91 -20.86 -9.37
CA GLN A 108 -9.42 -20.19 -10.57
C GLN A 108 -8.46 -20.47 -11.72
N SER A 109 -8.77 -21.45 -12.58
CA SER A 109 -7.88 -21.93 -13.64
C SER A 109 -7.51 -20.89 -14.68
N ASP A 110 -8.34 -19.86 -14.84
CA ASP A 110 -8.18 -18.83 -15.88
C ASP A 110 -7.62 -17.52 -15.31
N CYS A 111 -7.20 -17.53 -14.03
CA CYS A 111 -6.64 -16.32 -13.41
C CYS A 111 -5.13 -16.23 -13.65
N ASN A 112 -4.70 -15.05 -14.08
CA ASN A 112 -3.30 -14.69 -14.28
C ASN A 112 -2.90 -13.57 -13.33
N ILE A 113 -1.84 -13.77 -12.56
CA ILE A 113 -1.26 -12.78 -11.63
C ILE A 113 0.16 -12.49 -12.10
N VAL A 114 0.45 -11.22 -12.38
CA VAL A 114 1.80 -10.76 -12.68
C VAL A 114 2.21 -9.76 -11.61
N SER A 115 3.12 -10.19 -10.73
CA SER A 115 3.75 -9.32 -9.73
C SER A 115 5.19 -9.03 -10.15
N PHE A 116 5.62 -7.79 -10.06
CA PHE A 116 7.01 -7.44 -10.38
C PHE A 116 7.63 -6.55 -9.30
N ASP A 117 8.92 -6.77 -9.09
CA ASP A 117 9.71 -6.06 -8.10
C ASP A 117 11.03 -5.58 -8.71
N HIS A 118 11.50 -4.41 -8.32
CA HIS A 118 12.79 -3.90 -8.79
C HIS A 118 13.97 -4.65 -8.16
N ASN A 119 13.77 -5.24 -7.00
CA ASN A 119 14.77 -5.99 -6.27
C ASN A 119 14.59 -7.49 -6.49
N GLU A 120 15.47 -8.08 -7.28
CA GLU A 120 15.48 -9.51 -7.58
C GLU A 120 15.49 -10.39 -6.31
N ALA A 121 16.20 -9.96 -5.26
CA ALA A 121 16.25 -10.72 -4.02
C ALA A 121 14.88 -10.77 -3.32
N PHE A 122 14.09 -9.68 -3.33
CA PHE A 122 12.74 -9.69 -2.81
C PHE A 122 11.77 -10.48 -3.68
N ALA A 123 11.87 -10.36 -5.00
CA ALA A 123 11.10 -11.19 -5.93
C ALA A 123 11.36 -12.69 -5.67
N ASN A 124 12.61 -13.09 -5.56
CA ASN A 124 13.01 -14.47 -5.25
C ASN A 124 12.55 -14.93 -3.86
N GLN A 125 12.61 -14.06 -2.85
CA GLN A 125 12.10 -14.36 -1.51
C GLN A 125 10.58 -14.59 -1.53
N THR A 126 9.83 -13.77 -2.25
CA THR A 126 8.38 -13.94 -2.40
C THR A 126 8.06 -15.24 -3.11
N ALA A 127 8.79 -15.57 -4.18
CA ALA A 127 8.64 -16.85 -4.90
C ALA A 127 8.94 -18.06 -4.00
N ALA A 128 10.01 -18.00 -3.20
CA ALA A 128 10.35 -19.05 -2.26
C ALA A 128 9.29 -19.26 -1.17
N LEU A 129 8.73 -18.16 -0.63
CA LEU A 129 7.63 -18.23 0.33
C LEU A 129 6.38 -18.87 -0.26
N LEU A 130 6.05 -18.58 -1.51
CA LEU A 130 4.92 -19.20 -2.22
C LEU A 130 5.11 -20.71 -2.35
N GLN A 131 6.30 -21.16 -2.74
CA GLN A 131 6.63 -22.59 -2.82
C GLN A 131 6.54 -23.27 -1.44
N GLU A 132 7.11 -22.66 -0.40
CA GLU A 132 7.04 -23.17 0.97
C GLU A 132 5.60 -23.31 1.49
N ARG A 133 4.71 -22.39 1.08
CA ARG A 133 3.29 -22.38 1.48
C ARG A 133 2.43 -23.37 0.71
N GLY A 134 2.97 -24.08 -0.27
CA GLY A 134 2.26 -25.10 -1.00
C GLY A 134 1.00 -24.57 -1.67
N LEU A 135 1.09 -23.42 -2.35
CA LEU A 135 -0.06 -22.87 -3.05
C LEU A 135 -0.54 -23.84 -4.12
N PRO A 136 -1.87 -24.03 -4.26
CA PRO A 136 -2.40 -24.95 -5.23
C PRO A 136 -1.96 -24.59 -6.66
N ASP A 137 -1.60 -25.59 -7.44
CA ASP A 137 -1.42 -25.45 -8.89
C ASP A 137 -2.69 -24.86 -9.50
N GLY A 138 -2.55 -23.94 -10.47
CA GLY A 138 -3.68 -23.43 -11.24
C GLY A 138 -3.87 -21.93 -11.28
N THR A 139 -3.14 -21.13 -10.46
CA THR A 139 -3.01 -19.71 -10.74
C THR A 139 -1.80 -19.50 -11.66
N GLY A 140 -2.01 -18.87 -12.81
CA GLY A 140 -0.92 -18.39 -13.67
C GLY A 140 -0.15 -17.27 -12.98
N LEU A 141 0.60 -17.58 -11.91
CA LEU A 141 1.37 -16.58 -11.16
C LEU A 141 2.77 -16.47 -11.74
N THR A 142 3.13 -15.24 -12.11
CA THR A 142 4.48 -14.84 -12.48
C THR A 142 4.99 -13.79 -11.49
N ILE A 143 6.15 -14.02 -10.89
CA ILE A 143 6.89 -12.99 -10.15
C ILE A 143 8.13 -12.66 -10.97
N ALA A 144 8.21 -11.42 -11.46
CA ALA A 144 9.27 -10.94 -12.32
C ALA A 144 10.20 -9.95 -11.61
N ALA A 145 11.51 -10.13 -11.75
CA ALA A 145 12.46 -9.06 -11.43
C ALA A 145 12.39 -8.00 -12.54
N ALA A 146 12.05 -6.78 -12.17
CA ALA A 146 11.86 -5.64 -13.07
C ALA A 146 12.68 -4.43 -12.54
N PRO A 147 13.98 -4.35 -12.87
CA PRO A 147 14.82 -3.26 -12.40
C PRO A 147 14.26 -1.91 -12.85
N HIS A 148 14.62 -0.85 -12.13
CA HIS A 148 14.18 0.49 -12.50
C HIS A 148 14.94 0.99 -13.73
N VAL A 149 14.19 1.55 -14.68
CA VAL A 149 14.71 2.23 -15.88
C VAL A 149 14.00 3.59 -16.04
N GLU A 150 14.59 4.46 -16.84
CA GLU A 150 14.00 5.75 -17.17
C GLU A 150 12.86 5.59 -18.19
N HIS A 151 11.73 6.21 -17.90
CA HIS A 151 10.57 6.34 -18.78
C HIS A 151 10.27 7.82 -19.03
N VAL A 152 10.02 8.19 -20.29
CA VAL A 152 9.60 9.55 -20.65
C VAL A 152 8.07 9.57 -20.81
N ILE A 153 7.39 10.32 -19.95
CA ILE A 153 5.93 10.44 -19.91
C ILE A 153 5.59 11.94 -19.99
N GLY A 154 4.88 12.37 -21.00
CA GLY A 154 4.51 13.79 -21.14
C GLY A 154 5.69 14.76 -21.23
N GLY A 155 6.89 14.28 -21.62
CA GLY A 155 8.12 15.07 -21.69
C GLY A 155 8.91 15.15 -20.38
N GLU A 156 8.46 14.49 -19.34
CA GLU A 156 9.17 14.34 -18.06
C GLU A 156 9.76 12.93 -17.93
N THR A 157 10.92 12.81 -17.28
CA THR A 157 11.60 11.52 -17.07
C THR A 157 11.28 10.99 -15.67
N PHE A 158 10.86 9.72 -15.60
CA PHE A 158 10.53 9.01 -14.38
C PHE A 158 11.35 7.73 -14.29
N LEU A 159 11.84 7.41 -13.11
CA LEU A 159 12.48 6.14 -12.80
C LEU A 159 11.41 5.16 -12.32
N TRP A 160 11.16 4.08 -13.08
CA TRP A 160 10.14 3.10 -12.79
C TRP A 160 10.53 1.73 -13.32
N TYR A 161 9.73 0.71 -13.06
CA TYR A 161 9.99 -0.67 -13.44
C TYR A 161 10.18 -0.85 -14.95
N GLN A 162 11.16 -1.65 -15.34
CA GLN A 162 11.30 -2.15 -16.69
C GLN A 162 10.25 -3.23 -16.94
N THR A 163 9.22 -2.92 -17.70
CA THR A 163 8.16 -3.88 -18.04
C THR A 163 8.42 -4.63 -19.35
N GLU A 164 9.44 -4.27 -20.10
CA GLU A 164 9.86 -5.02 -21.29
C GLU A 164 10.32 -6.42 -20.89
N GLY A 165 9.70 -7.44 -21.50
CA GLY A 165 9.96 -8.85 -21.15
C GLY A 165 9.14 -9.39 -19.97
N VAL A 166 8.41 -8.53 -19.24
CA VAL A 166 7.43 -8.99 -18.27
C VAL A 166 6.15 -9.42 -19.01
N PRO A 167 5.59 -10.62 -18.75
CA PRO A 167 4.41 -11.12 -19.47
C PRO A 167 3.12 -10.44 -18.99
N LEU A 168 3.02 -9.13 -19.21
CA LEU A 168 1.84 -8.36 -18.83
C LEU A 168 0.61 -8.77 -19.67
N PRO A 169 -0.55 -8.98 -19.04
CA PRO A 169 -1.78 -9.27 -19.75
C PRO A 169 -2.24 -8.08 -20.61
N GLU A 170 -2.99 -8.36 -21.67
CA GLU A 170 -3.58 -7.31 -22.53
C GLU A 170 -4.74 -6.58 -21.85
N GLN A 171 -5.42 -7.25 -20.92
CA GLN A 171 -6.54 -6.68 -20.17
C GLN A 171 -6.29 -6.90 -18.68
N ILE A 172 -6.09 -5.83 -17.92
CA ILE A 172 -5.87 -5.84 -16.48
C ILE A 172 -7.18 -5.48 -15.79
N ASP A 173 -7.69 -6.37 -14.93
CA ASP A 173 -8.91 -6.16 -14.15
C ASP A 173 -8.63 -5.54 -12.77
N LEU A 174 -7.48 -5.90 -12.19
CA LEU A 174 -7.06 -5.36 -10.89
C LEU A 174 -5.58 -4.98 -10.96
N LEU A 175 -5.30 -3.70 -10.74
CA LEU A 175 -3.94 -3.16 -10.66
C LEU A 175 -3.65 -2.74 -9.22
N LEU A 176 -2.72 -3.44 -8.55
CA LEU A 176 -2.19 -3.05 -7.24
C LEU A 176 -0.90 -2.26 -7.41
N VAL A 177 -0.82 -1.10 -6.77
CA VAL A 177 0.35 -0.23 -6.80
C VAL A 177 0.85 -0.02 -5.37
N ASP A 178 1.78 -0.88 -4.95
CA ASP A 178 2.48 -0.81 -3.65
C ASP A 178 4.00 -0.59 -3.82
N GLY A 179 4.42 -0.23 -5.00
CA GLY A 179 5.80 0.08 -5.38
C GLY A 179 5.86 0.98 -6.61
N PRO A 180 7.03 1.56 -6.90
CA PRO A 180 8.27 1.56 -6.13
C PRO A 180 8.19 2.38 -4.83
N ILE A 181 9.25 2.27 -4.01
CA ILE A 181 9.38 3.08 -2.79
C ILE A 181 9.52 4.56 -3.17
N VAL A 182 8.66 5.40 -2.59
CA VAL A 182 8.75 6.85 -2.71
C VAL A 182 9.85 7.38 -1.79
N SER A 183 10.70 8.28 -2.32
CA SER A 183 11.77 8.95 -1.59
C SER A 183 11.73 10.47 -1.84
N SER A 184 12.53 11.24 -1.08
CA SER A 184 12.65 12.69 -1.32
C SER A 184 13.07 13.03 -2.76
N ASP A 185 13.87 12.18 -3.36
CA ASP A 185 14.43 12.38 -4.70
C ASP A 185 13.53 11.80 -5.80
N ASN A 186 12.53 10.99 -5.42
CA ASN A 186 11.56 10.38 -6.33
C ASN A 186 10.15 10.36 -5.71
N MET A 187 9.58 11.55 -5.54
CA MET A 187 8.25 11.73 -4.93
C MET A 187 7.12 11.14 -5.76
N LEU A 188 7.30 11.06 -7.08
CA LEU A 188 6.30 10.51 -8.02
C LEU A 188 6.68 9.10 -8.49
N ALA A 189 7.36 8.31 -7.63
CA ALA A 189 7.82 6.96 -8.00
C ALA A 189 6.69 6.04 -8.50
N ARG A 190 5.47 6.17 -7.94
CA ARG A 190 4.31 5.35 -8.31
C ARG A 190 3.47 5.94 -9.45
N TYR A 191 3.73 7.21 -9.83
CA TYR A 191 2.96 7.87 -10.89
C TYR A 191 2.97 7.12 -12.23
N PRO A 192 4.09 6.55 -12.71
CA PRO A 192 4.12 5.90 -14.02
C PRO A 192 3.19 4.69 -14.16
N ALA A 193 2.71 4.11 -13.05
CA ALA A 193 1.86 2.92 -13.09
C ALA A 193 0.60 3.14 -13.94
N LEU A 194 -0.13 4.24 -13.75
CA LEU A 194 -1.33 4.48 -14.54
C LEU A 194 -1.01 4.87 -15.99
N PRO A 195 -0.17 5.86 -16.30
CA PRO A 195 0.13 6.22 -17.69
C PRO A 195 0.68 5.08 -18.56
N LEU A 196 1.55 4.24 -17.98
CA LEU A 196 2.19 3.16 -18.74
C LEU A 196 1.31 1.92 -18.91
N LEU A 197 0.37 1.69 -17.98
CA LEU A 197 -0.51 0.53 -18.01
C LEU A 197 -1.95 0.87 -18.45
N HIS A 198 -2.26 2.14 -18.68
CA HIS A 198 -3.62 2.63 -18.97
C HIS A 198 -4.30 1.88 -20.12
N ASP A 199 -3.59 1.67 -21.21
CA ASP A 199 -4.14 1.03 -22.42
C ASP A 199 -4.38 -0.48 -22.24
N ARG A 200 -3.86 -1.06 -21.15
CA ARG A 200 -4.09 -2.45 -20.75
C ARG A 200 -5.19 -2.62 -19.70
N LEU A 201 -5.73 -1.52 -19.17
CA LEU A 201 -6.79 -1.61 -18.18
C LEU A 201 -8.13 -1.95 -18.82
N SER A 202 -8.77 -3.03 -18.38
CA SER A 202 -10.10 -3.43 -18.85
C SER A 202 -11.17 -2.38 -18.48
N ASP A 203 -12.34 -2.46 -19.09
CA ASP A 203 -13.45 -1.54 -18.78
C ASP A 203 -13.92 -1.63 -17.33
N LYS A 204 -13.79 -2.81 -16.70
CA LYS A 204 -14.13 -3.05 -15.28
C LYS A 204 -12.94 -2.85 -14.34
N ALA A 205 -11.79 -2.40 -14.84
CA ALA A 205 -10.56 -2.32 -14.07
C ALA A 205 -10.70 -1.48 -12.81
N VAL A 206 -10.10 -1.97 -11.73
CA VAL A 206 -9.93 -1.25 -10.48
C VAL A 206 -8.44 -1.09 -10.20
N ILE A 207 -8.03 0.13 -9.84
CA ILE A 207 -6.66 0.43 -9.41
C ILE A 207 -6.67 0.65 -7.92
N VAL A 208 -5.71 0.04 -7.22
CA VAL A 208 -5.51 0.20 -5.78
C VAL A 208 -4.13 0.76 -5.53
N LEU A 209 -4.04 1.89 -4.85
CA LEU A 209 -2.79 2.50 -4.44
C LEU A 209 -2.67 2.41 -2.92
N ASP A 210 -1.64 1.70 -2.43
CA ASP A 210 -1.30 1.69 -1.00
C ASP A 210 -0.54 2.96 -0.59
N ASP A 211 -0.37 3.15 0.71
CA ASP A 211 0.34 4.31 1.31
C ASP A 211 -0.27 5.68 0.95
N ALA A 212 -1.54 5.74 0.55
CA ALA A 212 -2.18 6.92 -0.03
C ALA A 212 -2.26 8.15 0.91
N ASN A 213 -1.91 8.00 2.18
CA ASN A 213 -1.76 9.11 3.14
C ASN A 213 -0.40 9.83 3.02
N ARG A 214 0.57 9.26 2.30
CA ARG A 214 1.89 9.87 2.13
C ARG A 214 1.86 10.99 1.08
N PRO A 215 2.69 12.04 1.23
CA PRO A 215 2.70 13.16 0.28
C PRO A 215 2.96 12.78 -1.18
N GLY A 216 3.83 11.80 -1.44
CA GLY A 216 4.16 11.34 -2.79
C GLY A 216 2.99 10.65 -3.48
N GLU A 217 2.30 9.78 -2.76
CA GLU A 217 1.11 9.08 -3.25
C GLU A 217 -0.07 10.04 -3.43
N GLN A 218 -0.23 11.04 -2.55
CA GLN A 218 -1.22 12.10 -2.73
C GLN A 218 -0.93 12.95 -3.98
N ALA A 219 0.33 13.28 -4.24
CA ALA A 219 0.73 13.98 -5.46
C ALA A 219 0.49 13.12 -6.72
N THR A 220 0.77 11.82 -6.64
CA THR A 220 0.48 10.83 -7.67
C THR A 220 -1.02 10.77 -7.97
N LEU A 221 -1.87 10.62 -6.95
CA LEU A 221 -3.33 10.58 -7.08
C LEU A 221 -3.89 11.85 -7.72
N LYS A 222 -3.42 13.01 -7.24
CA LYS A 222 -3.85 14.30 -7.80
C LYS A 222 -3.56 14.34 -9.29
N ARG A 223 -2.35 13.98 -9.70
CA ARG A 223 -1.93 13.99 -11.10
C ARG A 223 -2.71 12.98 -11.94
N TRP A 224 -2.92 11.77 -11.45
CA TRP A 224 -3.75 10.77 -12.13
C TRP A 224 -5.16 11.26 -12.40
N LEU A 225 -5.82 11.89 -11.42
CA LEU A 225 -7.19 12.38 -11.56
C LEU A 225 -7.30 13.61 -12.49
N GLU A 226 -6.25 14.41 -12.58
CA GLU A 226 -6.15 15.53 -13.52
C GLU A 226 -5.92 15.05 -14.96
N GLU A 227 -5.03 14.09 -15.18
CA GLU A 227 -4.67 13.58 -16.51
C GLU A 227 -5.65 12.53 -17.05
N PHE A 228 -6.30 11.78 -16.15
CA PHE A 228 -7.25 10.73 -16.49
C PHE A 228 -8.65 11.00 -15.88
N PRO A 229 -9.39 12.00 -16.40
CA PRO A 229 -10.65 12.45 -15.79
C PRO A 229 -11.80 11.43 -15.86
N ALA A 230 -11.62 10.32 -16.59
CA ALA A 230 -12.55 9.20 -16.59
C ALA A 230 -12.50 8.36 -15.30
N TRP A 231 -11.53 8.60 -14.41
CA TRP A 231 -11.40 7.87 -13.16
C TRP A 231 -11.94 8.68 -11.98
N THR A 232 -12.49 7.98 -11.00
CA THR A 232 -12.87 8.51 -9.69
C THR A 232 -12.04 7.84 -8.62
N CYS A 233 -11.86 8.47 -7.47
CA CYS A 233 -11.09 7.95 -6.36
C CYS A 233 -11.93 7.90 -5.09
N GLU A 234 -11.91 6.75 -4.41
CA GLU A 234 -12.40 6.54 -3.06
C GLU A 234 -11.20 6.35 -2.13
N MET A 235 -11.17 7.09 -1.01
CA MET A 235 -10.16 6.91 0.04
C MET A 235 -10.67 5.98 1.12
N VAL A 236 -9.91 4.94 1.43
CA VAL A 236 -10.21 3.97 2.49
C VAL A 236 -9.23 4.17 3.63
N GLY A 237 -9.75 4.25 4.86
CA GLY A 237 -8.96 4.43 6.08
C GLY A 237 -8.28 3.12 6.48
N THR A 238 -7.11 2.83 5.92
CA THR A 238 -6.19 1.76 6.34
C THR A 238 -5.00 2.35 7.11
N GLU A 239 -4.10 1.50 7.62
CA GLU A 239 -2.91 1.93 8.39
C GLU A 239 -2.14 3.06 7.71
N LYS A 240 -1.96 2.94 6.39
CA LYS A 240 -1.19 3.90 5.61
C LYS A 240 -2.05 4.70 4.63
N GLY A 241 -3.36 4.48 4.65
CA GLY A 241 -4.31 4.97 3.66
C GLY A 241 -4.27 4.17 2.36
N THR A 242 -5.45 3.90 1.81
CA THR A 242 -5.59 3.20 0.53
C THR A 242 -6.49 4.03 -0.38
N ALA A 243 -6.08 4.23 -1.61
CA ALA A 243 -6.92 4.84 -2.64
C ALA A 243 -7.39 3.77 -3.63
N ILE A 244 -8.69 3.77 -3.93
CA ILE A 244 -9.31 2.89 -4.91
C ILE A 244 -9.83 3.75 -6.05
N LEU A 245 -9.33 3.50 -7.27
CA LEU A 245 -9.80 4.21 -8.44
C LEU A 245 -10.68 3.28 -9.31
N ARG A 246 -11.79 3.85 -9.78
CA ARG A 246 -12.73 3.19 -10.70
C ARG A 246 -13.06 4.12 -11.87
N ARG A 247 -13.38 3.55 -13.02
CA ARG A 247 -13.95 4.33 -14.14
C ARG A 247 -15.32 4.89 -13.75
N LYS A 248 -15.65 6.06 -14.27
CA LYS A 248 -16.97 6.71 -14.11
C LYS A 248 -18.03 5.96 -14.89
#